data_1bcdb953779b4d70575ddbe567cc20f5
#
_entry.id   1bcdb953779b4d70575ddbe567cc20f5
#
_cell.length_a   1.000
_cell.length_b   1.000
_cell.length_c   1.000
_cell.angle_alpha   90.00
_cell.angle_beta   90.00
_cell.angle_gamma   90.00
#
_symmetry.space_group_name_H-M   'P 1'
#
loop_
_entity.id
_entity.type
_entity.pdbx_description
1 polymer ?
#
loop_
_entity_poly.entity_id
_entity_poly.type
_entity_poly.pdbx_seq_one_letter_code
_entity_poly.pdbx_strand_id
1 'polypeptide(L)'
;MNKQDIKNFIKVIVILFILDYVYLYFNQNWYRKEILRSQQSELELKWIGVISRYIAQSLGLYIFVLRNNYDLIYSLIYGLVIYGNYLGTNYATIKIFNEKLAITDLIKGGTIMTLTSYIYYKL
;
A
#
# COMPACT_ATOMS: atom_id res chain seq x y z
N MET A 1 10.25 18.52 -9.54
CA MET A 1 10.74 17.21 -10.03
C MET A 1 11.17 17.36 -11.48
N ASN A 2 12.34 16.83 -11.82
CA ASN A 2 12.83 16.87 -13.20
C ASN A 2 12.34 15.65 -14.00
N LYS A 3 12.75 15.54 -15.27
CA LYS A 3 12.32 14.42 -16.14
C LYS A 3 12.75 13.06 -15.59
N GLN A 4 13.95 12.97 -14.98
CA GLN A 4 14.42 11.73 -14.40
C GLN A 4 13.60 11.33 -13.18
N ASP A 5 13.21 12.29 -12.36
CA ASP A 5 12.33 12.04 -11.21
C ASP A 5 10.98 11.49 -11.67
N ILE A 6 10.42 12.04 -12.74
CA ILE A 6 9.15 11.58 -13.29
C ILE A 6 9.27 10.13 -13.78
N LYS A 7 10.35 9.80 -14.50
CA LYS A 7 10.59 8.43 -14.96
C LYS A 7 10.72 7.47 -13.79
N ASN A 8 11.47 7.87 -12.77
CA ASN A 8 11.68 7.03 -11.58
C ASN A 8 10.37 6.84 -10.81
N PHE A 9 9.57 7.89 -10.68
CA PHE A 9 8.26 7.81 -10.05
C PHE A 9 7.34 6.83 -10.79
N ILE A 10 7.34 6.88 -12.13
CA ILE A 10 6.55 5.95 -12.93
C ILE A 10 6.98 4.51 -12.69
N LYS A 11 8.29 4.25 -12.60
CA LYS A 11 8.78 2.91 -12.23
C LYS A 11 8.23 2.46 -10.89
N VAL A 12 8.25 3.33 -9.90
CA VAL A 12 7.78 3.01 -8.55
C VAL A 12 6.30 2.65 -8.57
N ILE A 13 5.47 3.47 -9.21
CA ILE A 13 4.03 3.23 -9.23
C ILE A 13 3.67 1.94 -9.97
N VAL A 14 4.38 1.63 -11.06
CA VAL A 14 4.17 0.40 -11.81
C VAL A 14 4.54 -0.82 -10.97
N ILE A 15 5.69 -0.79 -10.32
CA ILE A 15 6.14 -1.90 -9.46
C ILE A 15 5.15 -2.11 -8.32
N LEU A 16 4.79 -1.04 -7.64
CA LEU A 16 3.85 -1.10 -6.52
C LEU A 16 2.49 -1.66 -6.95
N PHE A 17 1.97 -1.18 -8.07
CA PHE A 17 0.68 -1.63 -8.58
C PHE A 17 0.72 -3.13 -8.91
N ILE A 18 1.77 -3.59 -9.58
CA ILE A 18 1.88 -5.00 -9.97
C ILE A 18 1.96 -5.89 -8.72
N LEU A 19 2.79 -5.53 -7.75
CA LEU A 19 2.93 -6.33 -6.53
C LEU A 19 1.63 -6.37 -5.74
N ASP A 20 0.97 -5.24 -5.59
CA ASP A 20 -0.27 -5.15 -4.85
C ASP A 20 -1.40 -5.90 -5.56
N TYR A 21 -1.47 -5.78 -6.89
CA TYR A 21 -2.47 -6.48 -7.69
C TYR A 21 -2.30 -7.99 -7.58
N VAL A 22 -1.08 -8.49 -7.72
CA VAL A 22 -0.79 -9.93 -7.61
C VAL A 22 -1.19 -10.44 -6.23
N TYR A 23 -0.82 -9.71 -5.18
CA TYR A 23 -1.18 -10.09 -3.82
C TYR A 23 -2.70 -10.15 -3.63
N LEU A 24 -3.42 -9.12 -4.05
CA LEU A 24 -4.87 -9.04 -3.90
C LEU A 24 -5.59 -10.08 -4.76
N TYR A 25 -5.07 -10.36 -5.95
CA TYR A 25 -5.66 -11.37 -6.82
C TYR A 25 -5.67 -12.75 -6.15
N PHE A 26 -4.53 -13.15 -5.56
CA PHE A 26 -4.45 -14.46 -4.90
C PHE A 26 -5.18 -14.50 -3.56
N ASN A 27 -5.51 -13.37 -2.97
CA ASN A 27 -6.18 -13.29 -1.68
C ASN A 27 -7.56 -12.63 -1.75
N GLN A 28 -8.12 -12.47 -2.95
CA GLN A 28 -9.36 -11.71 -3.15
C GLN A 28 -10.55 -12.26 -2.37
N ASN A 29 -10.69 -13.58 -2.31
CA ASN A 29 -11.82 -14.20 -1.61
C ASN A 29 -11.77 -13.92 -0.11
N TRP A 30 -10.58 -14.00 0.48
CA TRP A 30 -10.39 -13.68 1.89
C TRP A 30 -10.71 -12.22 2.18
N TYR A 31 -10.21 -11.30 1.35
CA TYR A 31 -10.48 -9.86 1.53
C TYR A 31 -11.94 -9.51 1.39
N ARG A 32 -12.62 -10.08 0.40
CA ARG A 32 -14.06 -9.85 0.23
C ARG A 32 -14.83 -10.29 1.46
N LYS A 33 -14.50 -11.45 2.00
CA LYS A 33 -15.14 -11.98 3.20
C LYS A 33 -14.90 -11.10 4.42
N GLU A 34 -13.66 -10.67 4.63
CA GLU A 34 -13.30 -9.85 5.78
C GLU A 34 -13.87 -8.43 5.68
N ILE A 35 -13.91 -7.86 4.48
CA ILE A 35 -14.51 -6.54 4.25
C ILE A 35 -16.02 -6.61 4.46
N LEU A 36 -16.68 -7.66 3.97
CA LEU A 36 -18.10 -7.85 4.20
C LEU A 36 -18.41 -7.91 5.71
N ARG A 37 -17.58 -8.61 6.47
CA ARG A 37 -17.70 -8.68 7.92
C ARG A 37 -17.55 -7.31 8.58
N SER A 38 -16.60 -6.50 8.10
CA SER A 38 -16.27 -5.21 8.70
C SER A 38 -17.32 -4.15 8.42
N GLN A 39 -17.78 -4.06 7.17
CA GLN A 39 -18.71 -3.01 6.77
C GLN A 39 -20.15 -3.48 6.60
N GLN A 40 -20.37 -4.79 6.71
CA GLN A 40 -21.68 -5.42 6.56
C GLN A 40 -22.36 -5.14 5.21
N SER A 41 -21.54 -4.92 4.19
CA SER A 41 -21.97 -4.76 2.81
C SER A 41 -20.87 -5.26 1.87
N GLU A 42 -21.26 -5.55 0.63
CA GLU A 42 -20.31 -6.04 -0.36
C GLU A 42 -19.26 -5.00 -0.69
N LEU A 43 -18.08 -5.46 -1.13
CA LEU A 43 -17.00 -4.60 -1.56
C LEU A 43 -17.40 -3.86 -2.85
N GLU A 44 -17.36 -2.53 -2.77
CA GLU A 44 -17.52 -1.66 -3.95
C GLU A 44 -16.23 -0.88 -4.16
N LEU A 45 -15.69 -0.95 -5.37
CA LEU A 45 -14.47 -0.21 -5.72
C LEU A 45 -14.82 1.15 -6.31
N LYS A 46 -14.30 2.21 -5.70
CA LYS A 46 -14.33 3.55 -6.26
C LYS A 46 -12.98 3.82 -6.89
N TRP A 47 -12.90 3.81 -8.21
CA TRP A 47 -11.64 3.88 -8.94
C TRP A 47 -10.85 5.16 -8.67
N ILE A 48 -11.53 6.28 -8.42
CA ILE A 48 -10.81 7.51 -8.06
C ILE A 48 -10.03 7.35 -6.76
N GLY A 49 -10.59 6.63 -5.80
CA GLY A 49 -9.90 6.31 -4.55
C GLY A 49 -8.72 5.38 -4.76
N VAL A 50 -8.90 4.36 -5.61
CA VAL A 50 -7.83 3.40 -5.92
C VAL A 50 -6.64 4.11 -6.58
N ILE A 51 -6.92 4.93 -7.60
CA ILE A 51 -5.87 5.67 -8.32
C ILE A 51 -5.16 6.66 -7.39
N SER A 52 -5.93 7.42 -6.60
CA SER A 52 -5.37 8.39 -5.65
C SER A 52 -4.46 7.72 -4.63
N ARG A 53 -4.87 6.56 -4.14
CA ARG A 53 -4.08 5.78 -3.19
C ARG A 53 -2.73 5.39 -3.78
N TYR A 54 -2.69 4.83 -4.98
CA TYR A 54 -1.44 4.40 -5.60
C TYR A 54 -0.52 5.58 -5.90
N ILE A 55 -1.08 6.69 -6.36
CA ILE A 55 -0.29 7.91 -6.59
C ILE A 55 0.31 8.40 -5.28
N ALA A 56 -0.49 8.51 -4.22
CA ALA A 56 -0.01 9.02 -2.94
C ALA A 56 1.06 8.12 -2.32
N GLN A 57 0.84 6.81 -2.30
CA GLN A 57 1.79 5.86 -1.74
C GLN A 57 3.11 5.85 -2.50
N SER A 58 3.03 5.83 -3.83
CA SER A 58 4.22 5.80 -4.67
C SER A 58 5.01 7.10 -4.60
N LEU A 59 4.31 8.22 -4.60
CA LEU A 59 4.95 9.54 -4.51
C LEU A 59 5.70 9.70 -3.19
N GLY A 60 5.06 9.35 -2.08
CA GLY A 60 5.70 9.41 -0.77
C GLY A 60 6.89 8.48 -0.66
N LEU A 61 6.75 7.24 -1.11
CA LEU A 61 7.85 6.29 -1.09
C LEU A 61 9.04 6.81 -1.91
N TYR A 62 8.77 7.34 -3.10
CA TYR A 62 9.83 7.86 -3.95
C TYR A 62 10.52 9.06 -3.30
N ILE A 63 9.77 10.07 -2.88
CA ILE A 63 10.31 11.32 -2.38
C ILE A 63 11.05 11.11 -1.06
N PHE A 64 10.48 10.35 -0.13
CA PHE A 64 11.01 10.25 1.22
C PHE A 64 12.01 9.12 1.43
N VAL A 65 12.04 8.14 0.55
CA VAL A 65 12.93 6.98 0.69
C VAL A 65 13.81 6.78 -0.53
N LEU A 66 13.23 6.51 -1.69
CA LEU A 66 13.98 6.03 -2.85
C LEU A 66 14.84 7.09 -3.48
N ARG A 67 14.35 8.31 -3.56
CA ARG A 67 15.09 9.43 -4.12
C ARG A 67 16.38 9.72 -3.33
N ASN A 68 16.36 9.43 -2.04
CA ASN A 68 17.48 9.64 -1.14
C ASN A 68 18.37 8.40 -0.99
N ASN A 69 18.07 7.32 -1.71
CA ASN A 69 18.78 6.04 -1.63
C ASN A 69 18.85 5.45 -0.21
N TYR A 70 17.81 5.66 0.57
CA TYR A 70 17.75 5.12 1.95
C TYR A 70 17.59 3.60 1.93
N ASP A 71 18.04 2.97 3.01
CA ASP A 71 17.97 1.52 3.18
C ASP A 71 16.54 0.99 3.18
N LEU A 72 16.38 -0.29 2.88
CA LEU A 72 15.08 -0.94 2.81
C LEU A 72 14.28 -0.87 4.12
N ILE A 73 14.98 -0.74 5.25
CA ILE A 73 14.30 -0.58 6.55
C ILE A 73 13.41 0.67 6.56
N TYR A 74 13.82 1.74 5.87
CA TYR A 74 13.00 2.95 5.77
C TYR A 74 11.74 2.73 4.95
N SER A 75 11.81 1.86 3.95
CA SER A 75 10.61 1.46 3.17
C SER A 75 9.64 0.66 4.03
N LEU A 76 10.16 -0.24 4.85
CA LEU A 76 9.34 -1.00 5.80
C LEU A 76 8.65 -0.05 6.78
N ILE A 77 9.41 0.87 7.38
CA ILE A 77 8.85 1.85 8.32
C ILE A 77 7.81 2.72 7.63
N TYR A 78 8.11 3.19 6.41
CA TYR A 78 7.17 3.98 5.63
C TYR A 78 5.84 3.24 5.41
N GLY A 79 5.92 1.97 5.01
CA GLY A 79 4.73 1.14 4.83
C GLY A 79 3.94 0.95 6.11
N LEU A 80 4.63 0.68 7.22
CA LEU A 80 3.98 0.51 8.52
C LEU A 80 3.32 1.80 9.01
N VAL A 81 3.96 2.95 8.79
CA VAL A 81 3.40 4.25 9.19
C VAL A 81 2.14 4.57 8.40
N ILE A 82 2.18 4.44 7.08
CA ILE A 82 1.03 4.75 6.22
C ILE A 82 -0.14 3.83 6.51
N TYR A 83 0.11 2.52 6.51
CA TYR A 83 -0.96 1.55 6.76
C TYR A 83 -1.42 1.59 8.21
N GLY A 84 -0.50 1.80 9.15
CA GLY A 84 -0.84 1.93 10.55
C GLY A 84 -1.76 3.12 10.83
N ASN A 85 -1.49 4.26 10.21
CA ASN A 85 -2.34 5.44 10.34
C ASN A 85 -3.74 5.17 9.78
N TYR A 86 -3.81 4.63 8.57
CA TYR A 86 -5.08 4.32 7.91
C TYR A 86 -5.88 3.27 8.69
N LEU A 87 -5.23 2.16 9.05
CA LEU A 87 -5.89 1.07 9.75
C LEU A 87 -6.25 1.42 11.18
N GLY A 88 -5.41 2.20 11.86
CA GLY A 88 -5.71 2.68 13.20
C GLY A 88 -6.93 3.58 13.23
N THR A 89 -7.04 4.48 12.26
CA THR A 89 -8.21 5.33 12.11
C THR A 89 -9.48 4.50 11.87
N ASN A 90 -9.40 3.52 10.97
CA ASN A 90 -10.53 2.65 10.67
C ASN A 90 -10.94 1.82 11.89
N TYR A 91 -9.97 1.28 12.61
CA TYR A 91 -10.25 0.50 13.82
C TYR A 91 -10.91 1.34 14.90
N ALA A 92 -10.48 2.59 15.02
CA ALA A 92 -11.03 3.50 16.03
C ALA A 92 -12.43 4.01 15.70
N THR A 93 -12.77 4.12 14.41
CA THR A 93 -13.99 4.81 13.97
C THR A 93 -15.06 3.88 13.40
N ILE A 94 -14.66 2.72 12.86
CA ILE A 94 -15.61 1.75 12.30
C ILE A 94 -15.95 0.72 13.38
N LYS A 95 -17.24 0.65 13.75
CA LYS A 95 -17.73 -0.16 14.88
C LYS A 95 -17.34 -1.63 14.78
N ILE A 96 -17.43 -2.22 13.60
CA ILE A 96 -17.16 -3.65 13.37
C ILE A 96 -15.97 -3.80 12.41
N PHE A 97 -14.85 -3.17 12.72
CA PHE A 97 -13.64 -3.33 11.91
C PHE A 97 -12.85 -4.54 12.39
N ASN A 98 -12.52 -5.45 11.48
CA ASN A 98 -11.91 -6.73 11.82
C ASN A 98 -10.42 -6.57 12.12
N GLU A 99 -10.00 -7.02 13.30
CA GLU A 99 -8.60 -7.00 13.72
C GLU A 99 -7.70 -7.81 12.80
N LYS A 100 -8.18 -8.94 12.30
CA LYS A 100 -7.42 -9.78 11.36
C LYS A 100 -7.13 -9.03 10.07
N LEU A 101 -8.11 -8.30 9.56
CA LEU A 101 -7.94 -7.48 8.38
C LEU A 101 -6.91 -6.37 8.64
N ALA A 102 -7.00 -5.70 9.79
CA ALA A 102 -6.09 -4.63 10.14
C ALA A 102 -4.64 -5.12 10.24
N ILE A 103 -4.41 -6.21 10.95
CA ILE A 103 -3.07 -6.76 11.15
C ILE A 103 -2.49 -7.27 9.81
N THR A 104 -3.31 -7.96 9.03
CA THR A 104 -2.88 -8.49 7.73
C THR A 104 -2.49 -7.37 6.78
N ASP A 105 -3.29 -6.31 6.71
CA ASP A 105 -2.99 -5.17 5.85
C ASP A 105 -1.78 -4.39 6.32
N LEU A 106 -1.57 -4.29 7.62
CA LEU A 106 -0.38 -3.63 8.17
C LEU A 106 0.89 -4.36 7.73
N ILE A 107 0.93 -5.68 7.90
CA ILE A 107 2.07 -6.50 7.50
C ILE A 107 2.26 -6.45 5.98
N LYS A 108 1.17 -6.56 5.25
CA LYS A 108 1.19 -6.45 3.79
C LYS A 108 1.76 -5.10 3.35
N GLY A 109 1.31 -4.01 3.97
CA GLY A 109 1.78 -2.67 3.63
C GLY A 109 3.28 -2.52 3.78
N GLY A 110 3.84 -2.96 4.91
CA GLY A 110 5.27 -2.93 5.13
C GLY A 110 6.03 -3.82 4.14
N THR A 111 5.52 -5.02 3.89
CA THR A 111 6.15 -5.99 2.98
C THR A 111 6.15 -5.49 1.53
N ILE A 112 5.00 -5.00 1.05
CA ILE A 112 4.87 -4.51 -0.34
C ILE A 112 5.77 -3.29 -0.56
N MET A 113 5.84 -2.36 0.39
CA MET A 113 6.71 -1.19 0.25
C MET A 113 8.19 -1.60 0.22
N THR A 114 8.57 -2.57 1.05
CA THR A 114 9.95 -3.08 1.07
C THR A 114 10.30 -3.79 -0.23
N LEU A 115 9.41 -4.65 -0.74
CA LEU A 115 9.63 -5.33 -2.01
C LEU A 115 9.68 -4.35 -3.18
N THR A 116 8.82 -3.34 -3.20
CA THR A 116 8.82 -2.31 -4.22
C THR A 116 10.19 -1.60 -4.26
N SER A 117 10.70 -1.23 -3.10
CA SER A 117 11.98 -0.56 -2.99
C SER A 117 13.13 -1.48 -3.41
N TYR A 118 13.09 -2.73 -3.01
CA TYR A 118 14.12 -3.71 -3.39
C TYR A 118 14.18 -3.85 -4.92
N ILE A 119 13.03 -4.04 -5.55
CA ILE A 119 12.98 -4.18 -7.02
C ILE A 119 13.44 -2.87 -7.69
N TYR A 120 12.99 -1.73 -7.19
CA TYR A 120 13.39 -0.44 -7.72
C TYR A 120 14.91 -0.27 -7.70
N TYR A 121 15.56 -0.62 -6.59
CA TYR A 121 17.02 -0.47 -6.47
C TYR A 121 17.79 -1.45 -7.37
N LYS A 122 17.16 -2.55 -7.81
CA LYS A 122 17.79 -3.52 -8.70
C LYS A 122 17.63 -3.19 -10.18
N LEU A 123 16.77 -2.27 -10.52
CA LEU A 123 16.54 -1.88 -11.93
C LEU A 123 17.58 -0.89 -12.48
#